data_41e89bd53605a6a9fbfc0986a1ed63fc
#
_entry.id   41e89bd53605a6a9fbfc0986a1ed63fc
#
_cell.length_a   1.000
_cell.length_b   1.000
_cell.length_c   1.000
_cell.angle_alpha   90.00
_cell.angle_beta   90.00
_cell.angle_gamma   90.00
#
_symmetry.space_group_name_H-M   'P 1'
#
loop_
_entity.id
_entity.type
_entity.pdbx_description
1 polymer ?
#
loop_
_entity_poly.entity_id
_entity_poly.type
_entity_poly.pdbx_seq_one_letter_code
_entity_poly.pdbx_strand_id
1 'polypeptide(L)'
;NLNARERQILADYDNAILYNDSVVTEIVKKFENDDAIVIYAPDHGEECSEGDMHFFCRMHSAKVDARLAHAEFDIPMWIWCSRKYIRRRPEIFREIMSSRNRRYMTDALPHMLLYLAGISCPEYQERLNLLSPHYDESRPRILKNSADYDKLN
;
A
#
# COMPACT_ATOMS: atom_id res chain seq x y z
N ASN A 1 29.19 1.14 5.41
CA ASN A 1 29.37 -0.26 5.82
C ASN A 1 28.65 -0.51 7.14
N LEU A 2 27.68 -1.45 7.15
CA LEU A 2 26.96 -1.83 8.36
C LEU A 2 27.87 -2.55 9.34
N ASN A 3 27.77 -2.24 10.63
CA ASN A 3 28.38 -2.99 11.72
C ASN A 3 27.66 -4.35 11.97
N ALA A 4 28.16 -5.17 12.89
CA ALA A 4 27.62 -6.50 13.12
C ALA A 4 26.16 -6.46 13.65
N ARG A 5 25.83 -5.49 14.51
CA ARG A 5 24.48 -5.31 15.07
C ARG A 5 23.49 -4.85 13.99
N GLU A 6 23.90 -3.91 13.15
CA GLU A 6 23.07 -3.41 12.06
C GLU A 6 22.76 -4.50 11.03
N ARG A 7 23.75 -5.33 10.67
CA ARG A 7 23.54 -6.50 9.82
C ARG A 7 22.56 -7.51 10.43
N GLN A 8 22.61 -7.70 11.75
CA GLN A 8 21.66 -8.59 12.42
C GLN A 8 20.24 -8.03 12.36
N ILE A 9 20.05 -6.74 12.62
CA ILE A 9 18.75 -6.08 12.54
C ILE A 9 18.17 -6.22 11.13
N LEU A 10 18.97 -5.96 10.11
CA LEU A 10 18.54 -6.10 8.70
C LEU A 10 18.14 -7.55 8.39
N ALA A 11 18.95 -8.53 8.82
CA ALA A 11 18.62 -9.94 8.60
C ALA A 11 17.34 -10.37 9.33
N ASP A 12 17.09 -9.86 10.53
CA ASP A 12 15.87 -10.13 11.28
C ASP A 12 14.64 -9.51 10.59
N TYR A 13 14.79 -8.29 10.06
CA TYR A 13 13.76 -7.62 9.25
C TYR A 13 13.44 -8.42 7.98
N ASP A 14 14.45 -8.81 7.21
CA ASP A 14 14.26 -9.61 5.98
C ASP A 14 13.55 -10.93 6.28
N ASN A 15 13.92 -11.60 7.37
CA ASN A 15 13.26 -12.83 7.80
C ASN A 15 11.80 -12.59 8.22
N ALA A 16 11.49 -11.47 8.87
CA ALA A 16 10.13 -11.11 9.24
C ALA A 16 9.27 -10.84 7.99
N ILE A 17 9.80 -10.13 6.99
CA ILE A 17 9.12 -9.91 5.70
C ILE A 17 8.87 -11.22 4.97
N LEU A 18 9.87 -12.10 4.88
CA LEU A 18 9.72 -13.42 4.26
C LEU A 18 8.66 -14.28 4.97
N TYR A 19 8.63 -14.25 6.30
CA TYR A 19 7.61 -14.95 7.07
C TYR A 19 6.21 -14.37 6.82
N ASN A 20 6.08 -13.04 6.82
CA ASN A 20 4.82 -12.37 6.50
C ASN A 20 4.31 -12.73 5.11
N ASP A 21 5.18 -12.77 4.09
CA ASP A 21 4.84 -13.19 2.74
C ASP A 21 4.27 -14.61 2.70
N SER A 22 4.86 -15.52 3.47
CA SER A 22 4.37 -16.89 3.63
C SER A 22 2.97 -16.93 4.25
N VAL A 23 2.72 -16.14 5.30
CA VAL A 23 1.40 -16.04 5.96
C VAL A 23 0.35 -15.48 5.01
N VAL A 24 0.67 -14.41 4.30
CA VAL A 24 -0.24 -13.80 3.32
C VAL A 24 -0.55 -14.75 2.17
N THR A 25 0.45 -15.49 1.69
CA THR A 25 0.26 -16.53 0.69
C THR A 25 -0.71 -17.63 1.16
N GLU A 26 -0.58 -18.09 2.41
CA GLU A 26 -1.53 -19.07 2.98
C GLU A 26 -2.96 -18.51 3.14
N ILE A 27 -3.09 -17.22 3.45
CA ILE A 27 -4.39 -16.54 3.48
C ILE A 27 -5.03 -16.57 2.08
N VAL A 28 -4.29 -16.16 1.05
CA VAL A 28 -4.78 -16.13 -0.35
C VAL A 28 -5.22 -17.51 -0.80
N LYS A 29 -4.43 -18.57 -0.50
CA LYS A 29 -4.77 -19.96 -0.84
C LYS A 29 -6.11 -20.41 -0.26
N LYS A 30 -6.47 -19.96 0.94
CA LYS A 30 -7.76 -20.32 1.56
C LYS A 30 -8.96 -19.82 0.75
N PHE A 31 -8.80 -18.77 -0.03
CA PHE A 31 -9.86 -18.14 -0.82
C PHE A 31 -9.79 -18.44 -2.32
N GLU A 32 -8.83 -19.25 -2.79
CA GLU A 32 -8.60 -19.46 -4.23
C GLU A 32 -9.81 -20.08 -4.96
N ASN A 33 -10.65 -20.86 -4.26
CA ASN A 33 -11.85 -21.48 -4.80
C ASN A 33 -13.14 -20.72 -4.48
N ASP A 34 -13.06 -19.62 -3.75
CA ASP A 34 -14.20 -18.78 -3.38
C ASP A 34 -14.40 -17.64 -4.37
N ASP A 35 -15.55 -16.98 -4.28
CA ASP A 35 -15.80 -15.70 -4.96
C ASP A 35 -15.19 -14.58 -4.12
N ALA A 36 -13.89 -14.41 -4.22
CA ALA A 36 -13.11 -13.62 -3.29
C ALA A 36 -12.13 -12.65 -3.97
N ILE A 37 -11.93 -11.54 -3.28
CA ILE A 37 -10.89 -10.55 -3.50
C ILE A 37 -10.10 -10.38 -2.20
N VAL A 38 -8.78 -10.29 -2.29
CA VAL A 38 -7.88 -10.00 -1.18
C VAL A 38 -7.12 -8.73 -1.49
N ILE A 39 -7.12 -7.79 -0.55
CA ILE A 39 -6.40 -6.53 -0.64
C ILE A 39 -5.33 -6.55 0.44
N TYR A 40 -4.10 -6.31 0.06
CA TYR A 40 -2.97 -6.17 0.96
C TYR A 40 -2.42 -4.76 0.87
N ALA A 41 -2.25 -4.13 2.00
CA ALA A 41 -1.55 -2.86 2.16
C ALA A 41 -0.98 -2.78 3.57
N PRO A 42 0.33 -2.64 3.77
CA PRO A 42 0.90 -2.27 5.07
C PRO A 42 0.39 -0.90 5.49
N ASP A 43 0.42 -0.62 6.78
CA ASP A 43 0.07 0.70 7.32
C ASP A 43 1.15 1.75 7.04
N HIS A 44 2.42 1.33 7.01
CA HIS A 44 3.58 2.17 6.67
C HIS A 44 4.78 1.31 6.25
N GLY A 45 5.82 1.96 5.76
CA GLY A 45 7.13 1.38 5.52
C GLY A 45 8.06 1.53 6.73
N GLU A 46 9.26 0.99 6.61
CA GLU A 46 10.31 1.02 7.63
C GLU A 46 11.65 1.36 6.98
N GLU A 47 12.44 2.21 7.61
CA GLU A 47 13.83 2.44 7.23
C GLU A 47 14.72 1.34 7.80
N CYS A 48 15.52 0.72 6.96
CA CYS A 48 16.43 -0.35 7.32
C CYS A 48 17.88 -0.04 6.91
N SER A 49 18.35 1.17 7.23
CA SER A 49 19.70 1.64 6.89
C SER A 49 19.92 1.80 5.37
N GLU A 50 18.88 2.19 4.65
CA GLU A 50 19.00 2.56 3.25
C GLU A 50 19.78 3.89 3.15
N GLY A 51 20.84 3.90 2.36
CA GLY A 51 21.75 5.04 2.25
C GLY A 51 22.73 5.18 3.42
N ASP A 52 23.18 6.42 3.67
CA ASP A 52 24.26 6.73 4.62
C ASP A 52 23.76 7.08 6.03
N MET A 53 22.48 6.94 6.31
CA MET A 53 21.90 7.45 7.56
C MET A 53 22.07 6.52 8.75
N HIS A 54 22.36 5.24 8.57
CA HIS A 54 22.46 4.24 9.65
C HIS A 54 21.27 4.28 10.62
N PHE A 55 20.08 4.58 10.09
CA PHE A 55 18.84 4.64 10.83
C PHE A 55 18.05 3.35 10.60
N PHE A 56 17.41 2.86 11.65
CA PHE A 56 16.52 1.71 11.61
C PHE A 56 15.22 2.09 12.30
N CYS A 57 14.11 1.64 11.77
CA CYS A 57 12.78 1.94 12.27
C CYS A 57 12.11 3.12 11.54
N ARG A 58 11.02 3.60 12.09
CA ARG A 58 10.27 4.73 11.57
C ARG A 58 10.42 5.95 12.46
N MET A 59 10.58 7.12 11.86
CA MET A 59 10.61 8.39 12.59
C MET A 59 9.20 8.84 12.98
N HIS A 60 8.88 8.83 14.28
CA HIS A 60 7.61 9.29 14.82
C HIS A 60 7.55 10.82 15.05
N SER A 61 8.24 11.58 14.23
CA SER A 61 8.21 13.05 14.26
C SER A 61 7.03 13.61 13.46
N ALA A 62 6.50 14.75 13.88
CA ALA A 62 5.54 15.51 13.07
C ALA A 62 6.18 16.06 11.78
N LYS A 63 7.50 16.27 11.79
CA LYS A 63 8.26 16.72 10.62
C LYS A 63 8.57 15.53 9.71
N VAL A 64 8.39 15.70 8.40
CA VAL A 64 8.82 14.73 7.39
C VAL A 64 10.31 14.97 7.09
N ASP A 65 11.13 13.93 7.18
CA ASP A 65 12.50 13.95 6.65
C ASP A 65 12.46 13.44 5.21
N ALA A 66 12.86 14.29 4.26
CA ALA A 66 12.81 13.95 2.83
C ALA A 66 13.65 12.72 2.47
N ARG A 67 14.76 12.48 3.20
CA ARG A 67 15.67 11.34 2.96
C ARG A 67 15.06 10.00 3.37
N LEU A 68 14.13 10.02 4.34
CA LEU A 68 13.44 8.83 4.85
C LEU A 68 12.05 8.64 4.23
N ALA A 69 11.55 9.64 3.51
CA ALA A 69 10.16 9.67 3.06
C ALA A 69 9.80 8.46 2.20
N HIS A 70 10.69 8.02 1.31
CA HIS A 70 10.44 6.85 0.47
C HIS A 70 10.37 5.56 1.28
N ALA A 71 11.31 5.34 2.19
CA ALA A 71 11.31 4.14 3.03
C ALA A 71 10.11 4.09 3.99
N GLU A 72 9.69 5.25 4.53
CA GLU A 72 8.60 5.32 5.50
C GLU A 72 7.20 5.33 4.88
N PHE A 73 7.02 5.83 3.64
CA PHE A 73 5.70 6.08 3.06
C PHE A 73 5.42 5.35 1.76
N ASP A 74 6.44 4.85 1.03
CA ASP A 74 6.19 3.99 -0.12
C ASP A 74 5.92 2.56 0.37
N ILE A 75 4.69 2.14 0.21
CA ILE A 75 4.25 0.81 0.65
C ILE A 75 3.80 -0.03 -0.54
N PRO A 76 4.07 -1.34 -0.52
CA PRO A 76 3.51 -2.25 -1.51
C PRO A 76 2.02 -2.42 -1.27
N MET A 77 1.21 -2.12 -2.28
CA MET A 77 -0.22 -2.40 -2.28
C MET A 77 -0.57 -3.29 -3.46
N TRP A 78 -1.32 -4.35 -3.22
CA TRP A 78 -1.82 -5.18 -4.30
C TRP A 78 -3.22 -5.71 -4.03
N ILE A 79 -3.91 -6.10 -5.11
CA ILE A 79 -5.24 -6.66 -5.10
C ILE A 79 -5.18 -8.00 -5.83
N TRP A 80 -5.49 -9.07 -5.11
CA TRP A 80 -5.65 -10.39 -5.69
C TRP A 80 -7.13 -10.71 -5.88
N CYS A 81 -7.45 -11.34 -7.01
CA CYS A 81 -8.81 -11.77 -7.34
C CYS A 81 -8.81 -13.26 -7.65
N SER A 82 -9.72 -14.02 -7.04
CA SER A 82 -9.92 -15.42 -7.39
C SER A 82 -10.42 -15.58 -8.83
N ARG A 83 -10.19 -16.74 -9.44
CA ARG A 83 -10.72 -17.04 -10.79
C ARG A 83 -12.25 -16.92 -10.86
N LYS A 84 -12.94 -17.26 -9.76
CA LYS A 84 -14.40 -17.16 -9.67
C LYS A 84 -14.85 -15.69 -9.61
N TYR A 85 -14.15 -14.84 -8.84
CA TYR A 85 -14.40 -13.41 -8.79
C TYR A 85 -14.22 -12.75 -10.17
N ILE A 86 -13.10 -13.04 -10.86
CA ILE A 86 -12.80 -12.50 -12.20
C ILE A 86 -13.91 -12.85 -13.20
N ARG A 87 -14.39 -14.11 -13.20
CA ARG A 87 -15.46 -14.55 -14.11
C ARG A 87 -16.80 -13.87 -13.81
N ARG A 88 -17.08 -13.58 -12.55
CA ARG A 88 -18.36 -12.97 -12.12
C ARG A 88 -18.37 -11.46 -12.23
N ARG A 89 -17.19 -10.82 -12.14
CA ARG A 89 -17.04 -9.34 -12.14
C ARG A 89 -15.89 -8.93 -13.06
N PRO A 90 -15.96 -9.25 -14.36
CA PRO A 90 -14.88 -8.94 -15.29
C PRO A 90 -14.66 -7.43 -15.47
N GLU A 91 -15.70 -6.60 -15.25
CA GLU A 91 -15.61 -5.14 -15.31
C GLU A 91 -14.71 -4.64 -14.18
N ILE A 92 -14.99 -5.04 -12.93
CA ILE A 92 -14.19 -4.62 -11.74
C ILE A 92 -12.75 -5.10 -11.91
N PHE A 93 -12.53 -6.31 -12.40
CA PHE A 93 -11.17 -6.79 -12.66
C PHE A 93 -10.43 -5.94 -13.70
N ARG A 94 -11.09 -5.48 -14.76
CA ARG A 94 -10.50 -4.55 -15.74
C ARG A 94 -10.16 -3.21 -15.11
N GLU A 95 -11.01 -2.67 -14.24
CA GLU A 95 -10.75 -1.43 -13.49
C GLU A 95 -9.52 -1.58 -12.58
N ILE A 96 -9.42 -2.69 -11.82
CA ILE A 96 -8.24 -3.01 -11.01
C ILE A 96 -6.98 -3.02 -11.89
N MET A 97 -7.01 -3.71 -13.02
CA MET A 97 -5.85 -3.81 -13.91
C MET A 97 -5.47 -2.46 -14.53
N SER A 98 -6.44 -1.60 -14.84
CA SER A 98 -6.18 -0.27 -15.39
C SER A 98 -5.63 0.72 -14.37
N SER A 99 -5.93 0.52 -13.09
CA SER A 99 -5.52 1.43 -11.99
C SER A 99 -4.15 1.14 -11.40
N ARG A 100 -3.50 0.03 -11.77
CA ARG A 100 -2.27 -0.50 -11.14
C ARG A 100 -1.08 0.47 -11.06
N ASN A 101 -1.03 1.47 -11.94
CA ASN A 101 0.07 2.44 -12.01
C ASN A 101 -0.36 3.85 -11.57
N ARG A 102 -1.56 4.00 -11.02
CA ARG A 102 -2.05 5.30 -10.55
C ARG A 102 -1.36 5.70 -9.26
N ARG A 103 -1.10 6.99 -9.12
CA ARG A 103 -0.66 7.58 -7.86
C ARG A 103 -1.76 7.46 -6.82
N TYR A 104 -1.45 6.99 -5.63
CA TYR A 104 -2.45 6.73 -4.60
C TYR A 104 -1.95 7.08 -3.20
N MET A 105 -2.88 7.41 -2.30
CA MET A 105 -2.66 7.52 -0.86
C MET A 105 -3.71 6.70 -0.12
N THR A 106 -3.27 6.02 0.94
CA THR A 106 -4.11 5.10 1.71
C THR A 106 -5.22 5.76 2.51
N ASP A 107 -5.18 7.08 2.71
CA ASP A 107 -6.30 7.85 3.28
C ASP A 107 -7.56 7.79 2.40
N ALA A 108 -7.42 7.49 1.11
CA ALA A 108 -8.53 7.28 0.17
C ALA A 108 -9.01 5.80 0.09
N LEU A 109 -8.34 4.88 0.79
CA LEU A 109 -8.66 3.44 0.79
C LEU A 109 -10.13 3.14 1.12
N PRO A 110 -10.81 3.81 2.06
CA PRO A 110 -12.21 3.57 2.34
C PRO A 110 -13.13 3.67 1.10
N HIS A 111 -12.85 4.59 0.17
CA HIS A 111 -13.68 4.79 -1.03
C HIS A 111 -13.58 3.59 -1.99
N MET A 112 -12.40 3.03 -2.16
CA MET A 112 -12.22 1.80 -2.93
C MET A 112 -12.90 0.60 -2.26
N LEU A 113 -12.78 0.47 -0.93
CA LEU A 113 -13.41 -0.61 -0.18
C LEU A 113 -14.95 -0.54 -0.24
N LEU A 114 -15.55 0.64 -0.08
CA LEU A 114 -16.98 0.86 -0.22
C LEU A 114 -17.47 0.44 -1.62
N TYR A 115 -16.76 0.85 -2.66
CA TYR A 115 -17.08 0.47 -4.03
C TYR A 115 -17.04 -1.05 -4.25
N LEU A 116 -15.94 -1.69 -3.85
CA LEU A 116 -15.77 -3.15 -3.99
C LEU A 116 -16.79 -3.95 -3.19
N ALA A 117 -17.22 -3.43 -2.04
CA ALA A 117 -18.25 -4.03 -1.21
C ALA A 117 -19.68 -3.74 -1.72
N GLY A 118 -19.86 -2.88 -2.72
CA GLY A 118 -21.17 -2.46 -3.21
C GLY A 118 -21.96 -1.63 -2.20
N ILE A 119 -21.26 -0.92 -1.30
CA ILE A 119 -21.89 -0.08 -0.26
C ILE A 119 -22.02 1.35 -0.78
N SER A 120 -23.25 1.86 -0.79
CA SER A 120 -23.55 3.26 -1.09
C SER A 120 -23.79 4.03 0.21
N CYS A 121 -23.04 5.12 0.41
CA CYS A 121 -23.21 6.02 1.55
C CYS A 121 -22.90 7.47 1.14
N PRO A 122 -23.40 8.48 1.89
CA PRO A 122 -23.18 9.90 1.55
C PRO A 122 -21.71 10.32 1.54
N GLU A 123 -20.87 9.64 2.32
CA GLU A 123 -19.44 9.92 2.45
C GLU A 123 -18.60 9.41 1.27
N TYR A 124 -19.15 8.52 0.44
CA TYR A 124 -18.45 8.01 -0.73
C TYR A 124 -18.15 9.13 -1.73
N GLN A 125 -16.89 9.22 -2.14
CA GLN A 125 -16.44 10.16 -3.16
C GLN A 125 -15.77 9.40 -4.31
N GLU A 126 -16.41 9.40 -5.46
CA GLU A 126 -15.90 8.69 -6.64
C GLU A 126 -14.51 9.14 -7.06
N ARG A 127 -14.22 10.45 -6.94
CA ARG A 127 -12.90 11.02 -7.24
C ARG A 127 -11.76 10.50 -6.36
N LEU A 128 -12.06 9.87 -5.22
CA LEU A 128 -11.10 9.23 -4.31
C LEU A 128 -11.05 7.71 -4.48
N ASN A 129 -11.95 7.12 -5.25
CA ASN A 129 -11.91 5.70 -5.54
C ASN A 129 -10.86 5.39 -6.62
N LEU A 130 -9.77 4.74 -6.24
CA LEU A 130 -8.66 4.37 -7.13
C LEU A 130 -9.12 3.67 -8.41
N LEU A 131 -10.18 2.87 -8.35
CA LEU A 131 -10.68 2.06 -9.47
C LEU A 131 -11.58 2.86 -10.44
N SER A 132 -12.10 4.02 -10.00
CA SER A 132 -13.00 4.84 -10.83
C SER A 132 -12.28 5.44 -12.05
N PRO A 133 -12.95 5.54 -13.21
CA PRO A 133 -12.46 6.33 -14.32
C PRO A 133 -12.38 7.84 -14.00
N HIS A 134 -13.09 8.29 -12.96
CA HIS A 134 -13.10 9.68 -12.48
C HIS A 134 -12.17 9.91 -11.27
N TYR A 135 -11.25 8.97 -11.02
CA TYR A 135 -10.25 9.12 -9.97
C TYR A 135 -9.37 10.35 -10.21
N ASP A 136 -9.20 11.16 -9.18
CA ASP A 136 -8.40 12.40 -9.23
C ASP A 136 -6.90 12.10 -9.01
N GLU A 137 -6.19 11.81 -10.09
CA GLU A 137 -4.73 11.58 -10.05
C GLU A 137 -3.93 12.86 -9.79
N SER A 138 -4.55 14.05 -9.88
CA SER A 138 -3.89 15.32 -9.63
C SER A 138 -3.85 15.70 -8.15
N ARG A 139 -4.55 14.97 -7.30
CA ARG A 139 -4.60 15.20 -5.86
C ARG A 139 -3.20 15.19 -5.27
N PRO A 140 -2.76 16.25 -4.54
CA PRO A 140 -1.45 16.27 -3.90
C PRO A 140 -1.36 15.22 -2.81
N ARG A 141 -0.20 14.55 -2.70
CA ARG A 141 0.08 13.54 -1.66
C ARG A 141 0.69 14.24 -0.44
N ILE A 142 -0.15 14.66 0.49
CA ILE A 142 0.28 15.42 1.66
C ILE A 142 0.56 14.49 2.84
N LEU A 143 1.82 14.40 3.24
CA LEU A 143 2.28 13.63 4.39
C LEU A 143 2.19 14.45 5.68
N LYS A 144 1.71 13.82 6.75
CA LYS A 144 1.64 14.42 8.12
C LYS A 144 1.03 15.84 8.11
N ASN A 145 0.08 16.10 7.21
CA ASN A 145 -0.60 17.41 7.01
C ASN A 145 0.35 18.60 6.73
N SER A 146 1.57 18.35 6.28
CA SER A 146 2.58 19.42 6.17
C SER A 146 3.46 19.34 4.92
N ALA A 147 3.82 18.17 4.44
CA ALA A 147 4.77 17.98 3.36
C ALA A 147 4.11 17.37 2.12
N ASP A 148 4.31 17.99 0.98
CA ASP A 148 3.89 17.45 -0.30
C ASP A 148 4.93 16.42 -0.77
N TYR A 149 4.55 15.13 -0.74
CA TYR A 149 5.42 14.02 -1.11
C TYR A 149 6.01 14.17 -2.52
N ASP A 150 5.22 14.70 -3.45
CA ASP A 150 5.64 14.87 -4.84
C ASP A 150 6.68 15.98 -5.04
N LYS A 151 6.97 16.76 -3.99
CA LYS A 151 7.96 17.83 -3.97
C LYS A 151 9.13 17.58 -3.03
N LEU A 152 9.17 16.40 -2.39
CA LEU A 152 10.32 15.99 -1.60
C LEU A 152 11.46 15.59 -2.55
N ASN A 153 12.61 16.27 -2.40
CA ASN A 153 13.85 16.02 -3.16
C ASN A 153 14.91 15.44 -2.21
#